data_af6ed34754079401c42cbd7f2f87d2cb
#
_entry.id   af6ed34754079401c42cbd7f2f87d2cb
#
_cell.length_a   1.000
_cell.length_b   1.000
_cell.length_c   1.000
_cell.angle_alpha   90.00
_cell.angle_beta   90.00
_cell.angle_gamma   90.00
#
_symmetry.space_group_name_H-M   'P 1'
#
loop_
_entity.id
_entity.type
_entity.pdbx_description
1 polymer ?
#
loop_
_entity_poly.entity_id
_entity_poly.type
_entity_poly.pdbx_seq_one_letter_code
_entity_poly.pdbx_strand_id
1 'polypeptide(L)'
;MSTDPQTLDPAALREVVQAKYGEAARTAQQGKTASCGCGACGCDSKDPITSNLYESHETAGLPAEAVLASLGCGNPTALAELREGETVLDLGSGGGIDVLLSARRVGPTGKAYGLDMTDDMLALARENQRRAGVENIEFLKGEIEAIPLPEAAVDVIISNCVINLSADKRQVLSEAFRVLRPGGRFAVSDVVLRGEVPAAMRHSMELWIGCVAGALQETEYRSLLADVGFEAIEVEPTRIYRAADAQAFLEEAGMDAAGVEAVDGKVMGAFVRARKPLGS
;
A
#
# COMPACT_ATOMS: atom_id res chain seq x y z
N MET A 1 -0.13 11.23 -25.46
CA MET A 1 -0.86 11.43 -24.19
C MET A 1 0.19 11.80 -23.16
N SER A 2 -0.10 12.72 -22.25
CA SER A 2 0.85 13.09 -21.19
C SER A 2 1.17 11.85 -20.35
N THR A 3 2.45 11.59 -20.10
CA THR A 3 2.90 10.53 -19.19
C THR A 3 3.12 11.06 -17.77
N ASP A 4 2.79 12.34 -17.54
CA ASP A 4 2.95 13.00 -16.25
C ASP A 4 1.73 12.74 -15.35
N PRO A 5 1.87 12.00 -14.23
CA PRO A 5 0.78 11.62 -13.35
C PRO A 5 0.05 12.82 -12.73
N GLN A 6 0.74 13.96 -12.55
CA GLN A 6 0.13 15.15 -11.97
C GLN A 6 -0.78 15.91 -12.94
N THR A 7 -0.67 15.63 -14.24
CA THR A 7 -1.50 16.26 -15.30
C THR A 7 -2.62 15.37 -15.80
N LEU A 8 -2.63 14.10 -15.42
CA LEU A 8 -3.72 13.17 -15.74
C LEU A 8 -4.94 13.49 -14.87
N ASP A 9 -6.13 13.35 -15.46
CA ASP A 9 -7.33 13.32 -14.64
C ASP A 9 -7.34 12.06 -13.74
N PRO A 10 -8.04 12.09 -12.60
CA PRO A 10 -8.04 10.99 -11.63
C PRO A 10 -8.48 9.64 -12.23
N ALA A 11 -9.38 9.63 -13.20
CA ALA A 11 -9.84 8.40 -13.84
C ALA A 11 -8.76 7.79 -14.74
N ALA A 12 -8.09 8.61 -15.56
CA ALA A 12 -7.00 8.16 -16.41
C ALA A 12 -5.80 7.64 -15.60
N LEU A 13 -5.46 8.30 -14.49
CA LEU A 13 -4.42 7.83 -13.57
C LEU A 13 -4.78 6.45 -13.00
N ARG A 14 -6.03 6.28 -12.57
CA ARG A 14 -6.53 5.01 -12.02
C ARG A 14 -6.47 3.89 -13.04
N GLU A 15 -6.83 4.12 -14.29
CA GLU A 15 -6.73 3.13 -15.37
C GLU A 15 -5.28 2.66 -15.58
N VAL A 16 -4.31 3.56 -15.55
CA VAL A 16 -2.88 3.22 -15.67
C VAL A 16 -2.44 2.34 -14.49
N VAL A 17 -2.78 2.73 -13.27
CA VAL A 17 -2.46 1.95 -12.07
C VAL A 17 -3.12 0.57 -12.15
N GLN A 18 -4.42 0.49 -12.47
CA GLN A 18 -5.16 -0.77 -12.59
C GLN A 18 -4.54 -1.72 -13.64
N ALA A 19 -4.15 -1.20 -14.80
CA ALA A 19 -3.52 -2.00 -15.86
C ALA A 19 -2.20 -2.62 -15.38
N LYS A 20 -1.36 -1.84 -14.69
CA LYS A 20 -0.06 -2.29 -14.18
C LYS A 20 -0.19 -3.35 -13.08
N TYR A 21 -1.08 -3.13 -12.13
CA TYR A 21 -1.31 -4.11 -11.07
C TYR A 21 -2.00 -5.38 -11.59
N GLY A 22 -2.87 -5.28 -12.61
CA GLY A 22 -3.40 -6.44 -13.31
C GLY A 22 -2.32 -7.28 -14.02
N GLU A 23 -1.34 -6.62 -14.64
CA GLU A 23 -0.17 -7.30 -15.23
C GLU A 23 0.67 -8.01 -14.15
N ALA A 24 0.89 -7.35 -13.01
CA ALA A 24 1.60 -7.92 -11.88
C ALA A 24 0.90 -9.18 -11.33
N ALA A 25 -0.44 -9.17 -11.22
CA ALA A 25 -1.22 -10.33 -10.80
C ALA A 25 -1.04 -11.52 -11.76
N ARG A 26 -1.14 -11.28 -13.06
CA ARG A 26 -0.93 -12.33 -14.08
C ARG A 26 0.48 -12.89 -14.07
N THR A 27 1.49 -12.05 -13.80
CA THR A 27 2.89 -12.46 -13.67
C THR A 27 3.09 -13.37 -12.45
N ALA A 28 2.52 -13.01 -11.30
CA ALA A 28 2.57 -13.81 -10.08
C ALA A 28 1.87 -15.17 -10.24
N GLN A 29 0.74 -15.22 -10.97
CA GLN A 29 0.05 -16.48 -11.30
C GLN A 29 0.92 -17.44 -12.15
N GLN A 30 1.89 -16.92 -12.89
CA GLN A 30 2.87 -17.72 -13.63
C GLN A 30 4.06 -18.17 -12.77
N GLY A 31 4.04 -17.92 -11.47
CA GLY A 31 5.13 -18.25 -10.54
C GLY A 31 6.36 -17.34 -10.68
N LYS A 32 6.19 -16.14 -11.26
CA LYS A 32 7.26 -15.15 -11.41
C LYS A 32 7.03 -14.00 -10.42
N THR A 33 8.12 -13.40 -9.93
CA THR A 33 8.04 -12.21 -9.08
C THR A 33 7.46 -11.04 -9.87
N ALA A 34 6.44 -10.39 -9.34
CA ALA A 34 5.92 -9.15 -9.88
C ALA A 34 6.91 -8.00 -9.55
N SER A 35 7.03 -7.03 -10.46
CA SER A 35 7.86 -5.83 -10.26
C SER A 35 7.04 -4.57 -10.53
N CYS A 36 7.20 -3.56 -9.69
CA CYS A 36 6.47 -2.30 -9.81
C CYS A 36 6.96 -1.35 -10.89
N GLY A 37 8.11 -1.57 -11.53
CA GLY A 37 8.67 -0.46 -12.27
C GLY A 37 9.42 -0.70 -13.56
N CYS A 38 10.11 -1.80 -13.75
CA CYS A 38 11.03 -1.93 -14.89
C CYS A 38 10.62 -3.03 -15.85
N GLY A 39 10.07 -2.65 -17.00
CA GLY A 39 9.54 -3.54 -18.01
C GLY A 39 10.55 -4.16 -18.97
N ALA A 40 11.87 -4.07 -18.79
CA ALA A 40 12.80 -4.47 -19.84
C ALA A 40 14.11 -5.16 -19.43
N CYS A 41 14.46 -5.25 -18.16
CA CYS A 41 15.73 -5.88 -17.77
C CYS A 41 15.50 -7.13 -16.93
N GLY A 42 15.91 -8.28 -17.45
CA GLY A 42 16.07 -9.54 -16.72
C GLY A 42 17.23 -9.45 -15.70
N CYS A 43 17.22 -8.44 -14.87
CA CYS A 43 18.19 -8.22 -13.83
C CYS A 43 17.59 -8.59 -12.48
N ASP A 44 18.31 -9.37 -11.70
CA ASP A 44 18.10 -9.66 -10.26
C ASP A 44 18.22 -8.39 -9.37
N SER A 45 17.91 -7.21 -9.88
CA SER A 45 17.89 -5.98 -9.09
C SER A 45 16.66 -6.02 -8.19
N LYS A 46 16.87 -6.39 -6.94
CA LYS A 46 15.85 -6.32 -5.89
C LYS A 46 15.42 -4.85 -5.77
N ASP A 47 14.16 -4.58 -6.08
CA ASP A 47 13.56 -3.28 -5.80
C ASP A 47 13.77 -2.94 -4.32
N PRO A 48 14.43 -1.82 -3.99
CA PRO A 48 14.77 -1.47 -2.62
C PRO A 48 13.53 -1.25 -1.74
N ILE A 49 12.37 -0.97 -2.33
CA ILE A 49 11.12 -0.69 -1.61
C ILE A 49 10.41 -1.98 -1.23
N THR A 50 10.24 -2.91 -2.17
CA THR A 50 9.38 -4.10 -1.99
C THR A 50 10.11 -5.35 -1.49
N SER A 51 11.43 -5.29 -1.25
CA SER A 51 12.22 -6.46 -0.82
C SER A 51 12.26 -6.66 0.70
N ASN A 52 12.20 -7.94 1.13
CA ASN A 52 12.38 -8.37 2.53
C ASN A 52 11.37 -7.79 3.54
N LEU A 53 10.08 -7.73 3.15
CA LEU A 53 9.01 -7.12 3.97
C LEU A 53 8.46 -8.05 5.06
N TYR A 54 8.47 -9.36 4.81
CA TYR A 54 7.89 -10.36 5.70
C TYR A 54 8.97 -11.35 6.14
N GLU A 55 8.93 -11.76 7.40
CA GLU A 55 9.80 -12.81 7.89
C GLU A 55 9.33 -14.19 7.41
N SER A 56 10.27 -15.12 7.21
CA SER A 56 9.96 -16.47 6.68
C SER A 56 8.94 -17.23 7.53
N HIS A 57 8.88 -16.97 8.83
CA HIS A 57 7.90 -17.62 9.72
C HIS A 57 6.48 -17.02 9.56
N GLU A 58 6.34 -15.74 9.17
CA GLU A 58 5.04 -15.11 8.93
C GLU A 58 4.40 -15.62 7.64
N THR A 59 5.22 -15.83 6.61
CA THR A 59 4.76 -16.34 5.31
C THR A 59 4.64 -17.87 5.27
N ALA A 60 5.08 -18.57 6.32
CA ALA A 60 4.98 -20.01 6.41
C ALA A 60 3.52 -20.48 6.25
N GLY A 61 3.29 -21.37 5.26
CA GLY A 61 1.97 -21.89 4.93
C GLY A 61 1.03 -20.89 4.21
N LEU A 62 1.56 -19.77 3.69
CA LEU A 62 0.87 -18.96 2.68
C LEU A 62 1.20 -19.47 1.27
N PRO A 63 0.26 -19.32 0.31
CA PRO A 63 0.55 -19.57 -1.09
C PRO A 63 1.70 -18.68 -1.59
N ALA A 64 2.63 -19.26 -2.34
CA ALA A 64 3.78 -18.52 -2.86
C ALA A 64 3.37 -17.33 -3.72
N GLU A 65 2.29 -17.46 -4.47
CA GLU A 65 1.77 -16.41 -5.35
C GLU A 65 1.25 -15.18 -4.56
N ALA A 66 0.78 -15.37 -3.32
CA ALA A 66 0.43 -14.24 -2.45
C ALA A 66 1.68 -13.41 -2.11
N VAL A 67 2.80 -14.07 -1.83
CA VAL A 67 4.08 -13.43 -1.54
C VAL A 67 4.67 -12.78 -2.80
N LEU A 68 4.62 -13.47 -3.95
CA LEU A 68 5.13 -12.97 -5.24
C LEU A 68 4.37 -11.74 -5.77
N ALA A 69 3.08 -11.62 -5.43
CA ALA A 69 2.24 -10.47 -5.80
C ALA A 69 2.32 -9.32 -4.79
N SER A 70 3.12 -9.44 -3.72
CA SER A 70 3.28 -8.36 -2.74
C SER A 70 4.17 -7.26 -3.31
N LEU A 71 3.61 -6.07 -3.44
CA LEU A 71 4.25 -4.86 -3.97
C LEU A 71 4.26 -3.73 -2.92
N GLY A 72 4.13 -4.07 -1.65
CA GLY A 72 4.12 -3.12 -0.53
C GLY A 72 5.51 -2.60 -0.16
N CYS A 73 5.55 -1.74 0.85
CA CYS A 73 6.78 -1.14 1.39
C CYS A 73 7.01 -1.45 2.88
N GLY A 74 6.18 -2.31 3.47
CA GLY A 74 6.26 -2.67 4.88
C GLY A 74 5.40 -3.88 5.24
N ASN A 75 5.28 -4.14 6.54
CA ASN A 75 4.43 -5.18 7.11
C ASN A 75 3.40 -4.55 8.06
N PRO A 76 2.28 -4.02 7.54
CA PRO A 76 1.29 -3.35 8.36
C PRO A 76 0.63 -4.29 9.36
N THR A 77 0.51 -5.58 9.05
CA THR A 77 -0.13 -6.56 9.93
C THR A 77 0.68 -6.83 11.19
N ALA A 78 2.01 -6.80 11.10
CA ALA A 78 2.88 -6.94 12.27
C ALA A 78 2.80 -5.72 13.18
N LEU A 79 2.67 -4.53 12.58
CA LEU A 79 2.72 -3.25 13.28
C LEU A 79 1.34 -2.77 13.80
N ALA A 80 0.25 -3.29 13.24
CA ALA A 80 -1.13 -2.89 13.60
C ALA A 80 -1.62 -3.47 14.95
N GLU A 81 -0.86 -4.37 15.60
CA GLU A 81 -1.24 -5.01 16.85
C GLU A 81 -2.67 -5.60 16.84
N LEU A 82 -2.97 -6.39 15.81
CA LEU A 82 -4.29 -7.00 15.62
C LEU A 82 -4.65 -7.92 16.79
N ARG A 83 -5.91 -7.86 17.22
CA ARG A 83 -6.43 -8.62 18.36
C ARG A 83 -7.46 -9.64 17.90
N GLU A 84 -7.59 -10.72 18.66
CA GLU A 84 -8.61 -11.74 18.42
C GLU A 84 -10.03 -11.12 18.44
N GLY A 85 -10.85 -11.51 17.47
CA GLY A 85 -12.21 -11.01 17.32
C GLY A 85 -12.37 -9.69 16.57
N GLU A 86 -11.30 -8.99 16.22
CA GLU A 86 -11.38 -7.73 15.49
C GLU A 86 -11.79 -7.93 14.02
N THR A 87 -12.44 -6.90 13.47
CA THR A 87 -12.73 -6.77 12.04
C THR A 87 -11.70 -5.84 11.41
N VAL A 88 -10.95 -6.35 10.44
CA VAL A 88 -9.86 -5.64 9.74
C VAL A 88 -10.25 -5.38 8.29
N LEU A 89 -9.90 -4.21 7.77
CA LEU A 89 -10.00 -3.88 6.34
C LEU A 89 -8.61 -3.55 5.81
N ASP A 90 -8.20 -4.25 4.75
CA ASP A 90 -6.99 -3.96 3.99
C ASP A 90 -7.34 -3.17 2.73
N LEU A 91 -6.82 -1.96 2.61
CA LEU A 91 -7.01 -1.08 1.45
C LEU A 91 -5.97 -1.38 0.38
N GLY A 92 -6.44 -1.83 -0.80
CA GLY A 92 -5.60 -2.26 -1.90
C GLY A 92 -4.92 -3.60 -1.61
N SER A 93 -5.74 -4.59 -1.30
CA SER A 93 -5.28 -5.90 -0.79
C SER A 93 -4.45 -6.73 -1.76
N GLY A 94 -4.40 -6.37 -3.05
CA GLY A 94 -3.63 -7.08 -4.07
C GLY A 94 -3.90 -8.58 -4.07
N GLY A 95 -2.83 -9.39 -4.07
CA GLY A 95 -2.90 -10.86 -3.98
C GLY A 95 -3.35 -11.43 -2.64
N GLY A 96 -3.68 -10.57 -1.66
CA GLY A 96 -4.32 -10.94 -0.39
C GLY A 96 -3.38 -11.36 0.72
N ILE A 97 -2.07 -11.10 0.65
CA ILE A 97 -1.12 -11.51 1.68
C ILE A 97 -1.44 -10.92 3.06
N ASP A 98 -1.65 -9.59 3.14
CA ASP A 98 -1.95 -8.91 4.40
C ASP A 98 -3.33 -9.27 4.95
N VAL A 99 -4.30 -9.57 4.08
CA VAL A 99 -5.62 -10.09 4.46
C VAL A 99 -5.53 -11.47 5.08
N LEU A 100 -4.74 -12.39 4.47
CA LEU A 100 -4.52 -13.74 5.00
C LEU A 100 -3.82 -13.70 6.36
N LEU A 101 -2.81 -12.85 6.52
CA LEU A 101 -2.11 -12.64 7.78
C LEU A 101 -3.04 -12.05 8.84
N SER A 102 -3.85 -11.06 8.47
CA SER A 102 -4.84 -10.44 9.36
C SER A 102 -5.88 -11.45 9.83
N ALA A 103 -6.45 -12.23 8.93
CA ALA A 103 -7.45 -13.24 9.25
C ALA A 103 -6.93 -14.29 10.24
N ARG A 104 -5.67 -14.73 10.11
CA ARG A 104 -5.02 -15.62 11.07
C ARG A 104 -4.85 -14.98 12.44
N ARG A 105 -4.46 -13.69 12.50
CA ARG A 105 -4.23 -12.97 13.75
C ARG A 105 -5.51 -12.66 14.51
N VAL A 106 -6.59 -12.29 13.80
CA VAL A 106 -7.87 -12.00 14.45
C VAL A 106 -8.65 -13.26 14.82
N GLY A 107 -8.21 -14.43 14.35
CA GLY A 107 -8.80 -15.72 14.70
C GLY A 107 -10.20 -15.94 14.13
N PRO A 108 -10.83 -17.07 14.46
CA PRO A 108 -12.10 -17.49 13.86
C PRO A 108 -13.30 -16.61 14.25
N THR A 109 -13.20 -15.82 15.31
CA THR A 109 -14.23 -14.88 15.76
C THR A 109 -14.10 -13.49 15.15
N GLY A 110 -12.93 -13.20 14.54
CA GLY A 110 -12.68 -11.97 13.80
C GLY A 110 -12.95 -12.13 12.31
N LYS A 111 -12.81 -11.03 11.58
CA LYS A 111 -13.00 -10.98 10.12
C LYS A 111 -11.96 -10.10 9.44
N ALA A 112 -11.51 -10.51 8.28
CA ALA A 112 -10.66 -9.68 7.43
C ALA A 112 -11.35 -9.39 6.09
N TYR A 113 -11.41 -8.10 5.73
CA TYR A 113 -11.83 -7.64 4.42
C TYR A 113 -10.61 -7.25 3.60
N GLY A 114 -10.59 -7.62 2.32
CA GLY A 114 -9.62 -7.13 1.34
C GLY A 114 -10.34 -6.33 0.27
N LEU A 115 -9.99 -5.06 0.13
CA LEU A 115 -10.54 -4.18 -0.91
C LEU A 115 -9.52 -4.00 -2.03
N ASP A 116 -9.91 -4.27 -3.26
CA ASP A 116 -9.10 -3.97 -4.45
C ASP A 116 -9.98 -3.57 -5.64
N MET A 117 -9.45 -2.71 -6.50
CA MET A 117 -10.15 -2.27 -7.70
C MET A 117 -9.91 -3.19 -8.91
N THR A 118 -8.90 -4.08 -8.82
CA THR A 118 -8.38 -4.88 -9.93
C THR A 118 -8.98 -6.29 -9.91
N ASP A 119 -9.70 -6.68 -10.96
CA ASP A 119 -10.32 -8.02 -11.05
C ASP A 119 -9.28 -9.15 -11.01
N ASP A 120 -8.13 -8.97 -11.69
CA ASP A 120 -7.04 -9.96 -11.71
C ASP A 120 -6.45 -10.17 -10.30
N MET A 121 -6.26 -9.09 -9.51
CA MET A 121 -5.80 -9.18 -8.13
C MET A 121 -6.81 -9.89 -7.24
N LEU A 122 -8.10 -9.53 -7.33
CA LEU A 122 -9.16 -10.18 -6.57
C LEU A 122 -9.31 -11.67 -6.91
N ALA A 123 -9.13 -12.03 -8.18
CA ALA A 123 -9.15 -13.44 -8.60
C ALA A 123 -7.97 -14.21 -7.98
N LEU A 124 -6.77 -13.63 -8.01
CA LEU A 124 -5.58 -14.20 -7.36
C LEU A 124 -5.77 -14.31 -5.84
N ALA A 125 -6.28 -13.26 -5.19
CA ALA A 125 -6.51 -13.23 -3.75
C ALA A 125 -7.51 -14.32 -3.28
N ARG A 126 -8.61 -14.51 -4.02
CA ARG A 126 -9.60 -15.58 -3.74
C ARG A 126 -9.00 -16.97 -3.93
N GLU A 127 -8.17 -17.17 -4.94
CA GLU A 127 -7.45 -18.44 -5.12
C GLU A 127 -6.47 -18.69 -3.97
N ASN A 128 -5.73 -17.67 -3.56
CA ASN A 128 -4.81 -17.76 -2.42
C ASN A 128 -5.56 -18.07 -1.11
N GLN A 129 -6.72 -17.43 -0.87
CA GLN A 129 -7.59 -17.73 0.26
C GLN A 129 -8.03 -19.20 0.26
N ARG A 130 -8.52 -19.70 -0.89
CA ARG A 130 -8.96 -21.09 -1.04
C ARG A 130 -7.82 -22.08 -0.74
N ARG A 131 -6.62 -21.81 -1.25
CA ARG A 131 -5.43 -22.65 -1.02
C ARG A 131 -4.92 -22.60 0.42
N ALA A 132 -5.05 -21.45 1.08
CA ALA A 132 -4.69 -21.28 2.48
C ALA A 132 -5.73 -21.87 3.45
N GLY A 133 -6.95 -22.21 2.98
CA GLY A 133 -8.02 -22.76 3.81
C GLY A 133 -8.55 -21.79 4.86
N VAL A 134 -8.52 -20.47 4.59
CA VAL A 134 -8.94 -19.44 5.55
C VAL A 134 -10.35 -18.98 5.21
N GLU A 135 -11.31 -19.11 6.16
CA GLU A 135 -12.72 -18.89 5.91
C GLU A 135 -13.24 -17.51 6.34
N ASN A 136 -12.58 -16.84 7.28
CA ASN A 136 -12.99 -15.55 7.85
C ASN A 136 -12.51 -14.34 7.01
N ILE A 137 -12.47 -14.48 5.68
CA ILE A 137 -12.06 -13.45 4.72
C ILE A 137 -13.21 -13.16 3.75
N GLU A 138 -13.35 -11.88 3.39
CA GLU A 138 -14.19 -11.43 2.29
C GLU A 138 -13.44 -10.42 1.41
N PHE A 139 -13.38 -10.69 0.09
CA PHE A 139 -12.79 -9.77 -0.87
C PHE A 139 -13.86 -8.95 -1.57
N LEU A 140 -13.69 -7.62 -1.48
CA LEU A 140 -14.57 -6.60 -2.01
C LEU A 140 -13.94 -5.96 -3.25
N LYS A 141 -14.74 -5.79 -4.31
CA LYS A 141 -14.35 -4.97 -5.45
C LYS A 141 -14.79 -3.54 -5.21
N GLY A 142 -13.85 -2.59 -5.29
CA GLY A 142 -14.13 -1.17 -5.12
C GLY A 142 -12.87 -0.33 -5.11
N GLU A 143 -13.08 0.96 -5.02
CA GLU A 143 -12.03 1.97 -4.94
C GLU A 143 -11.83 2.41 -3.49
N ILE A 144 -10.61 2.76 -3.12
CA ILE A 144 -10.30 3.21 -1.74
C ILE A 144 -10.90 4.58 -1.44
N GLU A 145 -11.26 5.36 -2.48
CA GLU A 145 -11.99 6.64 -2.39
C GLU A 145 -13.51 6.47 -2.18
N ALA A 146 -14.04 5.22 -2.32
CA ALA A 146 -15.46 4.91 -2.17
C ALA A 146 -15.61 3.48 -1.63
N ILE A 147 -15.29 3.28 -0.35
CA ILE A 147 -15.24 1.95 0.30
C ILE A 147 -16.65 1.36 0.40
N PRO A 148 -16.92 0.16 -0.17
CA PRO A 148 -18.26 -0.45 -0.21
C PRO A 148 -18.64 -1.13 1.12
N LEU A 149 -18.38 -0.44 2.22
CA LEU A 149 -18.78 -0.84 3.57
C LEU A 149 -19.58 0.29 4.23
N PRO A 150 -20.50 -0.05 5.16
CA PRO A 150 -21.22 0.96 5.92
C PRO A 150 -20.30 1.73 6.87
N GLU A 151 -20.81 2.82 7.42
CA GLU A 151 -20.15 3.57 8.50
C GLU A 151 -19.92 2.65 9.71
N ALA A 152 -18.80 2.86 10.43
CA ALA A 152 -18.46 2.13 11.65
C ALA A 152 -18.49 0.59 11.51
N ALA A 153 -18.01 0.07 10.38
CA ALA A 153 -18.01 -1.37 10.05
C ALA A 153 -16.81 -2.13 10.60
N VAL A 154 -15.65 -1.46 10.73
CA VAL A 154 -14.36 -2.13 11.00
C VAL A 154 -13.65 -1.53 12.22
N ASP A 155 -12.86 -2.36 12.91
CA ASP A 155 -12.08 -1.98 14.08
C ASP A 155 -10.69 -1.46 13.69
N VAL A 156 -10.14 -2.00 12.61
CA VAL A 156 -8.78 -1.66 12.14
C VAL A 156 -8.78 -1.52 10.62
N ILE A 157 -8.13 -0.48 10.14
CA ILE A 157 -7.73 -0.35 8.74
C ILE A 157 -6.23 -0.54 8.64
N ILE A 158 -5.82 -1.39 7.71
CA ILE A 158 -4.43 -1.52 7.25
C ILE A 158 -4.32 -1.15 5.78
N SER A 159 -3.12 -0.84 5.33
CA SER A 159 -2.78 -0.67 3.91
C SER A 159 -1.27 -0.79 3.74
N ASN A 160 -0.84 -1.19 2.55
CA ASN A 160 0.57 -1.36 2.24
C ASN A 160 0.92 -0.66 0.91
N CYS A 161 1.38 0.58 0.99
CA CYS A 161 1.81 1.41 -0.15
C CYS A 161 0.73 1.72 -1.21
N VAL A 162 -0.55 1.80 -0.83
CA VAL A 162 -1.64 2.01 -1.79
C VAL A 162 -2.18 3.44 -1.76
N ILE A 163 -2.19 4.11 -0.60
CA ILE A 163 -2.76 5.46 -0.46
C ILE A 163 -2.03 6.45 -1.38
N ASN A 164 -0.72 6.28 -1.56
CA ASN A 164 0.09 7.11 -2.43
C ASN A 164 -0.32 7.04 -3.91
N LEU A 165 -0.98 5.97 -4.34
CA LEU A 165 -1.46 5.80 -5.72
C LEU A 165 -2.73 6.58 -6.02
N SER A 166 -3.48 6.97 -4.99
CA SER A 166 -4.69 7.79 -5.16
C SER A 166 -4.37 9.23 -5.55
N ALA A 167 -5.17 9.80 -6.45
CA ALA A 167 -5.14 11.21 -6.78
C ALA A 167 -5.81 12.08 -5.69
N ASP A 168 -6.75 11.52 -4.93
CA ASP A 168 -7.49 12.20 -3.86
C ASP A 168 -7.30 11.51 -2.51
N LYS A 169 -6.15 11.78 -1.90
CA LYS A 169 -5.79 11.19 -0.61
C LYS A 169 -6.68 11.66 0.55
N ARG A 170 -7.22 12.90 0.46
CA ARG A 170 -8.18 13.39 1.44
C ARG A 170 -9.45 12.55 1.42
N GLN A 171 -9.97 12.21 0.24
CA GLN A 171 -11.14 11.37 0.10
C GLN A 171 -10.89 9.95 0.64
N VAL A 172 -9.71 9.36 0.35
CA VAL A 172 -9.32 8.06 0.91
C VAL A 172 -9.34 8.08 2.44
N LEU A 173 -8.72 9.09 3.06
CA LEU A 173 -8.68 9.21 4.51
C LEU A 173 -10.06 9.49 5.11
N SER A 174 -10.94 10.22 4.41
CA SER A 174 -12.32 10.46 4.82
C SER A 174 -13.14 9.16 4.80
N GLU A 175 -12.99 8.33 3.77
CA GLU A 175 -13.63 7.02 3.69
C GLU A 175 -13.11 6.06 4.75
N ALA A 176 -11.79 6.05 4.98
CA ALA A 176 -11.19 5.28 6.06
C ALA A 176 -11.76 5.70 7.43
N PHE A 177 -11.88 6.99 7.68
CA PHE A 177 -12.50 7.51 8.90
C PHE A 177 -13.96 7.10 9.01
N ARG A 178 -14.73 7.20 7.93
CA ARG A 178 -16.15 6.83 7.90
C ARG A 178 -16.37 5.37 8.29
N VAL A 179 -15.63 4.44 7.70
CA VAL A 179 -15.84 3.00 7.92
C VAL A 179 -15.25 2.48 9.23
N LEU A 180 -14.31 3.20 9.85
CA LEU A 180 -13.79 2.87 11.17
C LEU A 180 -14.87 3.10 12.25
N ARG A 181 -14.96 2.19 13.22
CA ARG A 181 -15.71 2.37 14.47
C ARG A 181 -15.09 3.46 15.33
N PRO A 182 -15.87 4.15 16.17
CA PRO A 182 -15.30 4.98 17.23
C PRO A 182 -14.25 4.21 18.05
N GLY A 183 -13.07 4.80 18.26
CA GLY A 183 -11.90 4.14 18.88
C GLY A 183 -11.11 3.22 17.94
N GLY A 184 -11.56 3.03 16.70
CA GLY A 184 -10.87 2.21 15.70
C GLY A 184 -9.51 2.77 15.30
N ARG A 185 -8.66 1.89 14.77
CA ARG A 185 -7.25 2.19 14.44
C ARG A 185 -7.03 2.25 12.93
N PHE A 186 -6.32 3.28 12.51
CA PHE A 186 -5.70 3.39 11.18
C PHE A 186 -4.21 3.06 11.35
N ALA A 187 -3.70 2.07 10.60
CA ALA A 187 -2.39 1.49 10.80
C ALA A 187 -1.80 1.03 9.46
N VAL A 188 -1.11 1.91 8.75
CA VAL A 188 -0.67 1.67 7.38
C VAL A 188 0.83 1.79 7.23
N SER A 189 1.40 0.99 6.33
CA SER A 189 2.78 1.15 5.86
C SER A 189 2.76 1.89 4.54
N ASP A 190 3.48 3.01 4.46
CA ASP A 190 3.51 3.83 3.26
C ASP A 190 4.89 4.45 3.02
N VAL A 191 5.17 4.84 1.78
CA VAL A 191 6.32 5.69 1.47
C VAL A 191 5.98 7.13 1.86
N VAL A 192 6.85 7.77 2.62
CA VAL A 192 6.68 9.13 3.12
C VAL A 192 7.94 9.94 2.83
N LEU A 193 7.76 11.22 2.53
CA LEU A 193 8.85 12.14 2.22
C LEU A 193 9.21 13.02 3.42
N ARG A 194 10.49 13.30 3.58
CA ARG A 194 11.03 14.29 4.51
C ARG A 194 11.62 15.47 3.73
N GLY A 195 10.89 16.57 3.72
CA GLY A 195 11.32 17.79 3.02
C GLY A 195 11.11 17.74 1.50
N GLU A 196 11.64 18.73 0.81
CA GLU A 196 11.43 18.92 -0.62
C GLU A 196 12.21 17.90 -1.45
N VAL A 197 11.56 17.35 -2.47
CA VAL A 197 12.17 16.48 -3.49
C VAL A 197 12.09 17.16 -4.87
N PRO A 198 13.00 16.81 -5.81
CA PRO A 198 12.97 17.40 -7.16
C PRO A 198 11.63 17.19 -7.87
N ALA A 199 11.20 18.20 -8.64
CA ALA A 199 9.96 18.14 -9.41
C ALA A 199 9.96 16.95 -10.39
N ALA A 200 11.09 16.65 -11.02
CA ALA A 200 11.22 15.50 -11.91
C ALA A 200 10.79 14.18 -11.27
N MET A 201 11.06 13.99 -9.96
CA MET A 201 10.64 12.81 -9.21
C MET A 201 9.10 12.73 -9.09
N ARG A 202 8.43 13.85 -8.87
CA ARG A 202 6.97 13.92 -8.71
C ARG A 202 6.22 13.74 -10.04
N HIS A 203 6.87 14.01 -11.16
CA HIS A 203 6.30 13.93 -12.51
C HIS A 203 6.58 12.59 -13.20
N SER A 204 7.34 11.68 -12.58
CA SER A 204 7.60 10.36 -13.14
C SER A 204 6.45 9.40 -12.88
N MET A 205 5.84 8.86 -13.95
CA MET A 205 4.80 7.83 -13.85
C MET A 205 5.34 6.54 -13.25
N GLU A 206 6.59 6.17 -13.53
CA GLU A 206 7.23 4.96 -12.99
C GLU A 206 7.41 5.07 -11.48
N LEU A 207 7.90 6.23 -11.00
CA LEU A 207 7.99 6.51 -9.56
C LEU A 207 6.62 6.64 -8.90
N TRP A 208 5.57 7.07 -9.65
CA TRP A 208 4.20 7.10 -9.13
C TRP A 208 3.68 5.69 -8.86
N ILE A 209 3.79 4.79 -9.84
CA ILE A 209 3.39 3.38 -9.71
C ILE A 209 4.20 2.68 -8.60
N GLY A 210 5.47 3.06 -8.42
CA GLY A 210 6.31 2.64 -7.29
C GLY A 210 6.02 3.37 -5.97
N CYS A 211 4.89 4.05 -5.83
CA CYS A 211 4.44 4.79 -4.63
C CYS A 211 5.33 5.97 -4.20
N VAL A 212 6.37 6.33 -4.95
CA VAL A 212 7.34 7.38 -4.56
C VAL A 212 6.89 8.76 -5.01
N ALA A 213 6.50 8.92 -6.27
CA ALA A 213 6.11 10.24 -6.81
C ALA A 213 4.82 10.77 -6.18
N GLY A 214 3.90 9.88 -5.80
CA GLY A 214 2.66 10.20 -5.08
C GLY A 214 2.81 10.30 -3.57
N ALA A 215 4.01 10.05 -3.02
CA ALA A 215 4.21 10.05 -1.58
C ALA A 215 3.97 11.43 -0.97
N LEU A 216 3.26 11.43 0.16
CA LEU A 216 3.02 12.64 0.96
C LEU A 216 4.26 13.02 1.76
N GLN A 217 4.44 14.30 2.01
CA GLN A 217 5.36 14.75 3.04
C GLN A 217 4.82 14.36 4.44
N GLU A 218 5.69 14.08 5.39
CA GLU A 218 5.31 13.71 6.76
C GLU A 218 4.35 14.72 7.38
N THR A 219 4.63 16.02 7.22
CA THR A 219 3.79 17.10 7.73
C THR A 219 2.42 17.16 7.06
N GLU A 220 2.36 16.93 5.76
CA GLU A 220 1.11 16.89 4.99
C GLU A 220 0.25 15.69 5.38
N TYR A 221 0.86 14.50 5.56
CA TYR A 221 0.14 13.31 5.98
C TYR A 221 -0.51 13.51 7.35
N ARG A 222 0.26 14.05 8.32
CA ARG A 222 -0.26 14.41 9.65
C ARG A 222 -1.40 15.42 9.58
N SER A 223 -1.27 16.45 8.74
CA SER A 223 -2.30 17.50 8.58
C SER A 223 -3.58 16.92 7.99
N LEU A 224 -3.48 16.12 6.93
CA LEU A 224 -4.65 15.50 6.29
C LEU A 224 -5.41 14.56 7.26
N LEU A 225 -4.69 13.75 8.04
CA LEU A 225 -5.30 12.89 9.05
C LEU A 225 -6.02 13.72 10.13
N ALA A 226 -5.39 14.78 10.64
CA ALA A 226 -5.99 15.67 11.63
C ALA A 226 -7.23 16.40 11.10
N ASP A 227 -7.16 16.90 9.85
CA ASP A 227 -8.26 17.59 9.18
C ASP A 227 -9.50 16.70 8.98
N VAL A 228 -9.29 15.39 8.78
CA VAL A 228 -10.38 14.41 8.64
C VAL A 228 -10.98 14.06 10.00
N GLY A 229 -10.26 14.31 11.09
CA GLY A 229 -10.74 14.09 12.46
C GLY A 229 -10.02 12.98 13.23
N PHE A 230 -8.96 12.42 12.70
CA PHE A 230 -8.14 11.46 13.42
C PHE A 230 -7.35 12.12 14.53
N GLU A 231 -7.09 11.37 15.60
CA GLU A 231 -6.26 11.73 16.75
C GLU A 231 -5.12 10.73 16.96
N ALA A 232 -4.21 11.01 17.90
CA ALA A 232 -3.05 10.16 18.22
C ALA A 232 -2.23 9.79 16.95
N ILE A 233 -1.96 10.80 16.12
CA ILE A 233 -1.30 10.63 14.83
C ILE A 233 0.21 10.48 15.02
N GLU A 234 0.74 9.34 14.60
CA GLU A 234 2.16 9.02 14.63
C GLU A 234 2.65 8.63 13.24
N VAL A 235 3.83 9.06 12.88
CA VAL A 235 4.56 8.61 11.67
C VAL A 235 5.92 8.13 12.14
N GLU A 236 6.13 6.83 12.08
CA GLU A 236 7.33 6.15 12.56
C GLU A 236 8.14 5.63 11.38
N PRO A 237 9.37 6.09 11.14
CA PRO A 237 10.21 5.56 10.08
C PRO A 237 10.56 4.10 10.35
N THR A 238 10.26 3.23 9.38
CA THR A 238 10.64 1.82 9.42
C THR A 238 11.89 1.55 8.59
N ARG A 239 12.10 2.34 7.53
CA ARG A 239 13.28 2.26 6.65
C ARG A 239 13.56 3.62 6.04
N ILE A 240 14.83 4.03 6.03
CA ILE A 240 15.27 5.23 5.32
C ILE A 240 16.04 4.79 4.08
N TYR A 241 15.56 5.21 2.91
CA TYR A 241 16.20 4.87 1.64
C TYR A 241 17.37 5.83 1.35
N ARG A 242 18.52 5.26 1.01
CA ARG A 242 19.68 6.01 0.59
C ARG A 242 19.75 6.09 -0.92
N ALA A 243 20.18 7.23 -1.45
CA ALA A 243 20.33 7.41 -2.89
C ALA A 243 21.22 6.33 -3.52
N ALA A 244 22.27 5.90 -2.83
CA ALA A 244 23.16 4.84 -3.28
C ALA A 244 22.46 3.48 -3.46
N ASP A 245 21.44 3.18 -2.67
CA ASP A 245 20.69 1.92 -2.73
C ASP A 245 19.64 1.91 -3.87
N ALA A 246 19.24 3.09 -4.34
CA ALA A 246 18.21 3.31 -5.34
C ALA A 246 18.74 3.96 -6.63
N GLN A 247 20.06 4.15 -6.77
CA GLN A 247 20.68 4.93 -7.85
C GLN A 247 20.22 4.45 -9.24
N ALA A 248 20.33 3.16 -9.52
CA ALA A 248 19.95 2.59 -10.81
C ALA A 248 18.45 2.81 -11.12
N PHE A 249 17.58 2.66 -10.13
CA PHE A 249 16.14 2.88 -10.25
C PHE A 249 15.80 4.35 -10.52
N LEU A 250 16.45 5.28 -9.84
CA LEU A 250 16.24 6.72 -10.02
C LEU A 250 16.79 7.23 -11.36
N GLU A 251 17.94 6.72 -11.80
CA GLU A 251 18.53 7.01 -13.12
C GLU A 251 17.64 6.49 -14.25
N GLU A 252 17.10 5.28 -14.12
CA GLU A 252 16.16 4.70 -15.09
C GLU A 252 14.85 5.50 -15.17
N ALA A 253 14.40 6.07 -14.04
CA ALA A 253 13.28 7.00 -13.97
C ALA A 253 13.61 8.41 -14.50
N GLY A 254 14.80 8.62 -15.07
CA GLY A 254 15.22 9.86 -15.73
C GLY A 254 15.81 10.92 -14.82
N MET A 255 16.22 10.56 -13.59
CA MET A 255 16.90 11.47 -12.67
C MET A 255 18.40 11.55 -12.99
N ASP A 256 18.96 12.76 -13.02
CA ASP A 256 20.40 12.97 -13.09
C ASP A 256 21.09 12.78 -11.73
N ALA A 257 22.41 12.73 -11.70
CA ALA A 257 23.18 12.50 -10.49
C ALA A 257 22.91 13.55 -9.38
N ALA A 258 22.66 14.79 -9.75
CA ALA A 258 22.33 15.85 -8.78
C ALA A 258 20.93 15.64 -8.18
N GLY A 259 19.95 15.18 -8.98
CA GLY A 259 18.63 14.80 -8.53
C GLY A 259 18.67 13.59 -7.60
N VAL A 260 19.48 12.58 -7.92
CA VAL A 260 19.69 11.40 -7.07
C VAL A 260 20.29 11.81 -5.71
N GLU A 261 21.31 12.64 -5.69
CA GLU A 261 21.92 13.15 -4.44
C GLU A 261 20.91 13.99 -3.62
N ALA A 262 20.08 14.78 -4.29
CA ALA A 262 19.10 15.66 -3.64
C ALA A 262 18.01 14.89 -2.88
N VAL A 263 17.81 13.60 -3.14
CA VAL A 263 16.80 12.76 -2.44
C VAL A 263 17.39 11.85 -1.37
N ASP A 264 18.72 11.88 -1.16
CA ASP A 264 19.38 11.01 -0.16
C ASP A 264 18.78 11.19 1.24
N GLY A 265 18.25 10.09 1.79
CA GLY A 265 17.64 10.07 3.11
C GLY A 265 16.29 10.83 3.23
N LYS A 266 15.75 11.35 2.13
CA LYS A 266 14.46 12.06 2.11
C LYS A 266 13.25 11.14 1.83
N VAL A 267 13.48 9.96 1.33
CA VAL A 267 12.45 8.95 1.10
C VAL A 267 12.54 7.92 2.21
N MET A 268 11.42 7.62 2.83
CA MET A 268 11.37 6.61 3.88
C MET A 268 10.15 5.72 3.74
N GLY A 269 10.27 4.44 4.06
CA GLY A 269 9.15 3.63 4.48
C GLY A 269 8.76 4.05 5.89
N ALA A 270 7.49 4.26 6.13
CA ALA A 270 7.00 4.66 7.43
C ALA A 270 5.75 3.89 7.81
N PHE A 271 5.60 3.65 9.11
CA PHE A 271 4.36 3.18 9.69
C PHE A 271 3.57 4.39 10.20
N VAL A 272 2.39 4.59 9.63
CA VAL A 272 1.49 5.71 9.97
C VAL A 272 0.34 5.18 10.80
N ARG A 273 0.21 5.69 12.02
CA ARG A 273 -0.84 5.33 12.96
C ARG A 273 -1.72 6.52 13.28
N ALA A 274 -3.03 6.25 13.43
CA ALA A 274 -3.98 7.21 13.93
C ALA A 274 -5.20 6.50 14.53
N ARG A 275 -6.02 7.22 15.29
CA ARG A 275 -7.25 6.68 15.89
C ARG A 275 -8.44 7.55 15.55
N LYS A 276 -9.59 6.92 15.31
CA LYS A 276 -10.87 7.60 15.31
C LYS A 276 -11.28 7.88 16.77
N PRO A 277 -11.65 9.11 17.13
CA PRO A 277 -12.12 9.43 18.50
C PRO A 277 -13.29 8.56 18.95
N LEU A 278 -13.40 8.31 20.25
CA LEU A 278 -14.52 7.53 20.82
C LEU A 278 -15.88 8.24 20.72
N GLY A 279 -15.88 9.57 20.63
CA GLY A 279 -17.07 10.42 20.60
C GLY A 279 -17.45 10.96 19.23
N SER A 280 -16.96 10.36 18.15
CA SER A 280 -17.24 10.81 16.76
C SER A 280 -18.40 10.03 16.13
#